data_2cb44cd29cbebce06eec67d3b44a16fc
#
_entry.id   2cb44cd29cbebce06eec67d3b44a16fc
#
_cell.length_a   1.000
_cell.length_b   1.000
_cell.length_c   1.000
_cell.angle_alpha   90.00
_cell.angle_beta   90.00
_cell.angle_gamma   90.00
#
_symmetry.space_group_name_H-M   'P 1'
#
loop_
_entity.id
_entity.type
_entity.pdbx_description
1 polymer ?
#
loop_
_entity_poly.entity_id
_entity_poly.type
_entity_poly.pdbx_seq_one_letter_code
_entity_poly.pdbx_strand_id
1 'polypeptide(L)'
;LGNDSAIAKEAAEVLKTQVFLYEADTDRLAVAFKSGNEIAKNILESYAKAEFFTKLPDVSEEIKVVTYIAGQGDISTDLLSPGNQAHSRSDRELHGKCLISPEAQDEIKALQAQHPDKSVMLIAEKGTMGVGSSRMSGVNNVALWTGKKASPYVPFINIAPIVAGTNGISPIFLTTVDVTGGIGLDLKNWVKKLDENGEPLRNESGDPILEEVYSVATGTALTINTKTKKLYNGDKELIDISKAFTPQKIEFIKAGGSYAIVFGKKLQTFASKTLGITIVPVYAPSKEVSIAGQGLTAVEKIFNTNAVGTTPGKVLHAGSDVRVEV
;
A
#
# COMPACT_ATOMS: atom_id res chain seq x y z
N LEU A 1 30.22 -11.42 5.57
CA LEU A 1 30.09 -12.71 4.88
C LEU A 1 31.46 -13.42 4.98
N GLY A 2 31.62 -14.18 6.05
CA GLY A 2 32.81 -14.99 6.25
C GLY A 2 32.89 -16.17 5.24
N ASN A 3 34.06 -16.75 5.12
CA ASN A 3 34.29 -17.85 4.21
C ASN A 3 33.39 -19.04 4.54
N ASP A 4 32.57 -19.43 3.60
CA ASP A 4 31.91 -20.74 3.38
C ASP A 4 31.35 -21.51 4.59
N SER A 5 31.01 -20.80 5.69
CA SER A 5 30.31 -21.41 6.81
C SER A 5 28.82 -21.61 6.47
N ALA A 6 28.18 -22.63 7.04
CA ALA A 6 26.75 -22.86 6.91
C ALA A 6 25.96 -21.61 7.31
N ILE A 7 26.42 -20.89 8.34
CA ILE A 7 25.84 -19.61 8.82
C ILE A 7 25.89 -18.52 7.73
N ALA A 8 26.99 -18.42 6.97
CA ALA A 8 27.11 -17.42 5.91
C ALA A 8 26.14 -17.70 4.75
N LYS A 9 25.90 -18.97 4.43
CA LYS A 9 24.92 -19.38 3.41
C LYS A 9 23.49 -19.09 3.87
N GLU A 10 23.15 -19.41 5.11
CA GLU A 10 21.84 -19.14 5.68
C GLU A 10 21.57 -17.61 5.76
N ALA A 11 22.53 -16.84 6.21
CA ALA A 11 22.45 -15.38 6.21
C ALA A 11 22.26 -14.80 4.79
N ALA A 12 22.89 -15.41 3.77
CA ALA A 12 22.71 -15.00 2.39
C ALA A 12 21.28 -15.23 1.90
N GLU A 13 20.64 -16.35 2.26
CA GLU A 13 19.24 -16.59 1.89
C GLU A 13 18.31 -15.56 2.53
N VAL A 14 18.56 -15.16 3.78
CA VAL A 14 17.81 -14.07 4.41
C VAL A 14 18.07 -12.74 3.69
N LEU A 15 19.31 -12.40 3.37
CA LEU A 15 19.65 -11.16 2.67
C LEU A 15 18.96 -11.07 1.31
N LYS A 16 18.83 -12.14 0.55
CA LYS A 16 18.15 -12.16 -0.76
C LYS A 16 16.70 -11.71 -0.69
N THR A 17 16.06 -11.80 0.48
CA THR A 17 14.67 -11.36 0.69
C THR A 17 14.56 -9.92 1.18
N GLN A 18 15.67 -9.27 1.57
CA GLN A 18 15.67 -7.93 2.14
C GLN A 18 15.80 -6.87 1.04
N VAL A 19 14.95 -5.87 1.08
CA VAL A 19 14.98 -4.71 0.16
C VAL A 19 15.49 -3.45 0.84
N PHE A 20 15.31 -3.33 2.17
CA PHE A 20 15.69 -2.14 2.93
C PHE A 20 17.12 -2.32 3.48
N LEU A 21 18.10 -2.07 2.62
CA LEU A 21 19.51 -2.11 2.97
C LEU A 21 20.09 -0.69 3.03
N TYR A 22 21.03 -0.47 3.94
CA TYR A 22 21.82 0.76 3.94
C TYR A 22 22.83 0.75 2.79
N GLU A 23 23.19 1.93 2.27
CA GLU A 23 24.22 2.05 1.22
C GLU A 23 25.55 1.39 1.62
N ALA A 24 25.96 1.54 2.89
CA ALA A 24 27.15 0.89 3.41
C ALA A 24 27.11 -0.64 3.30
N ASP A 25 25.94 -1.26 3.38
CA ASP A 25 25.82 -2.72 3.27
C ASP A 25 25.89 -3.17 1.81
N THR A 26 25.31 -2.40 0.90
CA THR A 26 25.44 -2.64 -0.54
C THR A 26 26.89 -2.45 -1.02
N ASP A 27 27.60 -1.44 -0.51
CA ASP A 27 29.01 -1.22 -0.81
C ASP A 27 29.89 -2.37 -0.31
N ARG A 28 29.67 -2.84 0.91
CA ARG A 28 30.36 -4.02 1.47
C ARG A 28 30.13 -5.27 0.61
N LEU A 29 28.89 -5.45 0.12
CA LEU A 29 28.55 -6.55 -0.77
C LEU A 29 29.32 -6.46 -2.10
N ALA A 30 29.41 -5.24 -2.68
CA ALA A 30 30.17 -5.00 -3.91
C ALA A 30 31.68 -5.25 -3.71
N VAL A 31 32.24 -4.83 -2.56
CA VAL A 31 33.66 -5.09 -2.22
C VAL A 31 33.91 -6.60 -2.09
N ALA A 32 33.03 -7.31 -1.36
CA ALA A 32 33.14 -8.75 -1.21
C ALA A 32 33.07 -9.48 -2.56
N PHE A 33 32.17 -9.08 -3.45
CA PHE A 33 32.10 -9.62 -4.82
C PHE A 33 33.41 -9.40 -5.61
N LYS A 34 33.93 -8.17 -5.60
CA LYS A 34 35.18 -7.84 -6.28
C LYS A 34 36.38 -8.61 -5.75
N SER A 35 36.36 -9.04 -4.50
CA SER A 35 37.37 -9.92 -3.90
C SER A 35 37.18 -11.41 -4.19
N GLY A 36 36.22 -11.78 -5.03
CA GLY A 36 35.96 -13.16 -5.44
C GLY A 36 35.06 -13.96 -4.51
N ASN A 37 34.27 -13.30 -3.63
CA ASN A 37 33.36 -14.00 -2.73
C ASN A 37 32.12 -14.48 -3.49
N GLU A 38 31.96 -15.80 -3.66
CA GLU A 38 30.84 -16.41 -4.39
C GLU A 38 29.49 -16.22 -3.70
N ILE A 39 29.43 -16.09 -2.37
CA ILE A 39 28.19 -15.82 -1.65
C ILE A 39 27.70 -14.40 -2.00
N ALA A 40 28.62 -13.42 -2.02
CA ALA A 40 28.29 -12.05 -2.42
C ALA A 40 27.79 -11.98 -3.87
N LYS A 41 28.42 -12.75 -4.78
CA LYS A 41 27.98 -12.88 -6.17
C LYS A 41 26.55 -13.43 -6.26
N ASN A 42 26.26 -14.51 -5.56
CA ASN A 42 24.92 -15.12 -5.53
C ASN A 42 23.83 -14.15 -5.01
N ILE A 43 24.16 -13.33 -4.01
CA ILE A 43 23.23 -12.30 -3.50
C ILE A 43 22.99 -11.23 -4.58
N LEU A 44 24.05 -10.73 -5.21
CA LEU A 44 23.94 -9.73 -6.28
C LEU A 44 23.15 -10.28 -7.49
N GLU A 45 23.35 -11.53 -7.88
CA GLU A 45 22.59 -12.17 -8.95
C GLU A 45 21.09 -12.26 -8.60
N SER A 46 20.76 -12.59 -7.35
CA SER A 46 19.39 -12.59 -6.86
C SER A 46 18.77 -11.19 -6.90
N TYR A 47 19.51 -10.16 -6.49
CA TYR A 47 19.06 -8.78 -6.55
C TYR A 47 18.90 -8.28 -7.99
N ALA A 48 19.80 -8.61 -8.88
CA ALA A 48 19.70 -8.23 -10.29
C ALA A 48 18.46 -8.82 -10.97
N LYS A 49 18.02 -10.02 -10.55
CA LYS A 49 16.78 -10.68 -10.98
C LYS A 49 15.55 -10.18 -10.20
N ALA A 50 15.73 -9.29 -9.21
CA ALA A 50 14.70 -8.84 -8.28
C ALA A 50 13.92 -10.00 -7.63
N GLU A 51 14.63 -11.06 -7.20
CA GLU A 51 14.01 -12.26 -6.61
C GLU A 51 13.24 -11.94 -5.32
N PHE A 52 13.67 -10.92 -4.57
CA PHE A 52 12.93 -10.38 -3.42
C PHE A 52 11.51 -9.91 -3.76
N PHE A 53 11.21 -9.66 -5.04
CA PHE A 53 9.89 -9.27 -5.54
C PHE A 53 9.24 -10.36 -6.41
N THR A 54 10.01 -10.94 -7.36
CA THR A 54 9.46 -11.93 -8.31
C THR A 54 9.06 -13.24 -7.65
N LYS A 55 9.68 -13.58 -6.51
CA LYS A 55 9.33 -14.78 -5.70
C LYS A 55 8.22 -14.56 -4.68
N LEU A 56 7.77 -13.31 -4.50
CA LEU A 56 6.59 -13.06 -3.65
C LEU A 56 5.34 -13.66 -4.31
N PRO A 57 4.41 -14.18 -3.50
CA PRO A 57 3.13 -14.65 -4.01
C PRO A 57 2.38 -13.50 -4.67
N ASP A 58 1.65 -13.81 -5.73
CA ASP A 58 0.78 -12.83 -6.37
C ASP A 58 -0.39 -12.45 -5.44
N VAL A 59 -0.94 -11.26 -5.66
CA VAL A 59 -2.14 -10.82 -4.95
C VAL A 59 -3.27 -11.78 -5.32
N SER A 60 -3.96 -12.29 -4.30
CA SER A 60 -5.07 -13.23 -4.48
C SER A 60 -6.13 -12.66 -5.41
N GLU A 61 -6.66 -13.47 -6.32
CA GLU A 61 -7.78 -13.08 -7.18
C GLU A 61 -9.02 -12.72 -6.37
N GLU A 62 -9.26 -13.47 -5.28
CA GLU A 62 -10.33 -13.21 -4.35
C GLU A 62 -9.78 -12.93 -2.95
N ILE A 63 -10.18 -11.79 -2.40
CA ILE A 63 -9.89 -11.42 -1.02
C ILE A 63 -11.23 -11.38 -0.28
N LYS A 64 -11.45 -12.38 0.54
CA LYS A 64 -12.65 -12.45 1.40
C LYS A 64 -12.48 -11.53 2.60
N VAL A 65 -13.47 -10.70 2.84
CA VAL A 65 -13.48 -9.74 3.94
C VAL A 65 -14.75 -9.85 4.77
N VAL A 66 -14.63 -9.47 6.04
CA VAL A 66 -15.75 -9.16 6.92
C VAL A 66 -15.62 -7.72 7.36
N THR A 67 -16.70 -6.98 7.36
CA THR A 67 -16.69 -5.55 7.61
C THR A 67 -16.73 -5.23 9.11
N TYR A 68 -16.04 -4.16 9.50
CA TYR A 68 -16.15 -3.53 10.80
C TYR A 68 -16.40 -2.02 10.63
N ILE A 69 -17.52 -1.52 11.15
CA ILE A 69 -17.84 -0.08 11.13
C ILE A 69 -17.06 0.62 12.22
N ALA A 70 -16.04 1.39 11.85
CA ALA A 70 -15.20 2.14 12.79
C ALA A 70 -15.92 3.34 13.42
N GLY A 71 -16.95 3.82 12.78
CA GLY A 71 -17.79 4.92 13.26
C GLY A 71 -18.70 5.49 12.17
N GLN A 72 -19.63 6.33 12.60
CA GLN A 72 -20.55 7.10 11.76
C GLN A 72 -19.91 8.44 11.38
N GLY A 73 -20.01 8.83 10.11
CA GLY A 73 -19.38 10.04 9.60
C GLY A 73 -17.89 9.90 9.31
N ASP A 74 -17.19 11.02 9.26
CA ASP A 74 -15.77 11.07 8.95
C ASP A 74 -14.90 10.43 10.03
N ILE A 75 -14.03 9.52 9.63
CA ILE A 75 -13.05 8.89 10.51
C ILE A 75 -11.72 9.62 10.42
N SER A 76 -11.38 10.31 11.50
CA SER A 76 -10.11 11.02 11.63
C SER A 76 -8.94 10.04 11.83
N THR A 77 -7.77 10.42 11.32
CA THR A 77 -6.51 9.72 11.61
C THR A 77 -6.13 9.78 13.10
N ASP A 78 -6.69 10.70 13.89
CA ASP A 78 -6.53 10.71 15.33
C ASP A 78 -7.27 9.55 16.03
N LEU A 79 -8.37 9.07 15.45
CA LEU A 79 -9.03 7.86 15.92
C LEU A 79 -8.19 6.60 15.67
N LEU A 80 -7.43 6.59 14.57
CA LEU A 80 -6.57 5.45 14.19
C LEU A 80 -5.19 5.50 14.88
N SER A 81 -4.68 6.69 15.18
CA SER A 81 -3.36 6.93 15.77
C SER A 81 -3.34 8.30 16.47
N PRO A 82 -3.76 8.37 17.74
CA PRO A 82 -3.89 9.63 18.46
C PRO A 82 -2.58 10.44 18.56
N GLY A 83 -2.67 11.76 18.38
CA GLY A 83 -1.53 12.66 18.41
C GLY A 83 -0.82 12.67 19.76
N ASN A 84 -1.57 12.59 20.86
CA ASN A 84 -1.05 12.53 22.23
C ASN A 84 -0.28 11.23 22.54
N GLN A 85 -0.40 10.20 21.71
CA GLN A 85 0.33 8.94 21.82
C GLN A 85 1.51 8.85 20.82
N ALA A 86 1.96 9.98 20.28
CA ALA A 86 3.03 10.02 19.29
C ALA A 86 4.36 9.42 19.79
N HIS A 87 4.61 9.47 21.08
CA HIS A 87 5.81 8.93 21.73
C HIS A 87 5.93 7.39 21.60
N SER A 88 4.82 6.68 21.43
CA SER A 88 4.80 5.21 21.30
C SER A 88 4.92 4.70 19.84
N ARG A 89 4.97 5.60 18.84
CA ARG A 89 4.95 5.23 17.41
C ARG A 89 6.14 4.39 16.93
N SER A 90 7.27 4.48 17.62
CA SER A 90 8.45 3.66 17.35
C SER A 90 8.24 2.19 17.73
N ASP A 91 7.38 1.92 18.69
CA ASP A 91 6.96 0.59 19.10
C ASP A 91 5.56 0.32 18.54
N ARG A 92 5.48 -0.48 17.47
CA ARG A 92 4.24 -0.75 16.75
C ARG A 92 3.22 -1.53 17.56
N GLU A 93 3.66 -2.45 18.40
CA GLU A 93 2.75 -3.23 19.25
C GLU A 93 2.16 -2.36 20.35
N LEU A 94 2.98 -1.53 20.98
CA LEU A 94 2.52 -0.57 21.97
C LEU A 94 1.57 0.46 21.36
N HIS A 95 1.95 1.06 20.22
CA HIS A 95 1.13 2.07 19.55
C HIS A 95 -0.15 1.47 18.96
N GLY A 96 -0.14 0.21 18.55
CA GLY A 96 -1.32 -0.50 18.07
C GLY A 96 -2.47 -0.53 19.08
N LYS A 97 -2.17 -0.52 20.37
CA LYS A 97 -3.18 -0.44 21.43
C LYS A 97 -3.97 0.88 21.44
N CYS A 98 -3.58 1.84 20.62
CA CYS A 98 -4.27 3.13 20.48
C CYS A 98 -5.32 3.13 19.36
N LEU A 99 -5.54 2.01 18.64
CA LEU A 99 -6.53 1.94 17.56
C LEU A 99 -7.94 2.05 18.15
N ILE A 100 -8.67 3.10 17.81
CA ILE A 100 -10.08 3.37 18.15
C ILE A 100 -10.32 3.30 19.65
N SER A 101 -10.65 2.12 20.18
CA SER A 101 -10.84 1.86 21.61
C SER A 101 -10.55 0.38 21.94
N PRO A 102 -10.36 0.03 23.22
CA PRO A 102 -10.23 -1.37 23.64
C PRO A 102 -11.42 -2.24 23.23
N GLU A 103 -12.64 -1.72 23.34
CA GLU A 103 -13.88 -2.43 22.98
C GLU A 103 -13.89 -2.73 21.46
N ALA A 104 -13.55 -1.76 20.63
CA ALA A 104 -13.43 -1.94 19.19
C ALA A 104 -12.38 -3.00 18.83
N GLN A 105 -11.27 -3.02 19.55
CA GLN A 105 -10.20 -4.00 19.36
C GLN A 105 -10.69 -5.43 19.70
N ASP A 106 -11.47 -5.58 20.76
CA ASP A 106 -12.03 -6.87 21.15
C ASP A 106 -13.12 -7.33 20.16
N GLU A 107 -13.94 -6.42 19.65
CA GLU A 107 -14.90 -6.72 18.58
C GLU A 107 -14.20 -7.17 17.29
N ILE A 108 -13.11 -6.48 16.88
CA ILE A 108 -12.31 -6.88 15.71
C ILE A 108 -11.73 -8.29 15.90
N LYS A 109 -11.19 -8.61 17.09
CA LYS A 109 -10.71 -9.97 17.40
C LYS A 109 -11.82 -11.01 17.34
N ALA A 110 -12.99 -10.67 17.87
CA ALA A 110 -14.15 -11.56 17.81
C ALA A 110 -14.58 -11.85 16.37
N LEU A 111 -14.60 -10.82 15.50
CA LEU A 111 -14.86 -11.00 14.06
C LEU A 111 -13.82 -11.91 13.40
N GLN A 112 -12.53 -11.72 13.71
CA GLN A 112 -11.47 -12.58 13.18
C GLN A 112 -11.60 -14.03 13.63
N ALA A 113 -11.99 -14.24 14.88
CA ALA A 113 -12.21 -15.59 15.42
C ALA A 113 -13.44 -16.27 14.78
N GLN A 114 -14.50 -15.52 14.51
CA GLN A 114 -15.70 -16.02 13.83
C GLN A 114 -15.48 -16.26 12.34
N HIS A 115 -14.54 -15.51 11.71
CA HIS A 115 -14.26 -15.56 10.28
C HIS A 115 -12.76 -15.75 10.00
N PRO A 116 -12.17 -16.91 10.36
CA PRO A 116 -10.71 -17.12 10.28
C PRO A 116 -10.18 -17.12 8.82
N ASP A 117 -11.06 -17.30 7.84
CA ASP A 117 -10.77 -17.26 6.41
C ASP A 117 -10.86 -15.85 5.80
N LYS A 118 -11.33 -14.85 6.55
CA LYS A 118 -11.55 -13.47 6.06
C LYS A 118 -10.62 -12.47 6.72
N SER A 119 -10.32 -11.40 6.00
CA SER A 119 -9.67 -10.20 6.54
C SER A 119 -10.74 -9.23 7.04
N VAL A 120 -10.43 -8.46 8.09
CA VAL A 120 -11.36 -7.42 8.54
C VAL A 120 -11.15 -6.16 7.70
N MET A 121 -12.23 -5.62 7.14
CA MET A 121 -12.25 -4.34 6.43
C MET A 121 -12.84 -3.27 7.35
N LEU A 122 -12.04 -2.23 7.63
CA LEU A 122 -12.44 -1.11 8.49
C LEU A 122 -13.18 -0.04 7.67
N ILE A 123 -14.35 0.36 8.10
CA ILE A 123 -15.24 1.24 7.32
C ILE A 123 -15.61 2.52 8.09
N ALA A 124 -15.50 3.66 7.40
CA ALA A 124 -16.17 4.91 7.79
C ALA A 124 -17.59 4.94 7.17
N GLU A 125 -18.63 4.73 7.99
CA GLU A 125 -20.01 4.74 7.50
C GLU A 125 -20.53 6.18 7.39
N LYS A 126 -21.19 6.51 6.28
CA LYS A 126 -21.68 7.87 5.95
C LYS A 126 -20.59 8.96 5.99
N GLY A 127 -19.32 8.56 5.80
CA GLY A 127 -18.20 9.49 5.90
C GLY A 127 -16.98 9.09 5.11
N THR A 128 -15.96 9.95 5.23
CA THR A 128 -14.65 9.80 4.59
C THR A 128 -13.67 9.14 5.56
N MET A 129 -12.97 8.11 5.09
CA MET A 129 -11.91 7.46 5.88
C MET A 129 -10.62 8.29 5.85
N GLY A 130 -10.04 8.52 7.02
CA GLY A 130 -8.68 9.06 7.16
C GLY A 130 -8.58 10.57 6.99
N VAL A 131 -9.57 11.34 7.42
CA VAL A 131 -9.50 12.81 7.42
C VAL A 131 -8.48 13.33 8.41
N GLY A 132 -7.95 14.53 8.15
CA GLY A 132 -6.95 15.20 8.98
C GLY A 132 -5.52 14.91 8.54
N SER A 133 -4.59 14.81 9.48
CA SER A 133 -3.17 14.58 9.22
C SER A 133 -2.93 13.14 8.78
N SER A 134 -2.35 12.92 7.60
CA SER A 134 -2.04 11.57 7.15
C SER A 134 -0.92 10.95 8.00
N ARG A 135 -1.23 9.85 8.70
CA ARG A 135 -0.30 9.17 9.61
C ARG A 135 -0.12 7.72 9.20
N MET A 136 1.11 7.37 8.82
CA MET A 136 1.46 5.98 8.54
C MET A 136 1.18 5.06 9.74
N SER A 137 1.39 5.56 10.98
CA SER A 137 1.07 4.84 12.20
C SER A 137 -0.40 4.44 12.30
N GLY A 138 -1.34 5.24 11.77
CA GLY A 138 -2.75 4.88 11.70
C GLY A 138 -3.00 3.65 10.83
N VAL A 139 -2.40 3.60 9.64
CA VAL A 139 -2.50 2.43 8.76
C VAL A 139 -1.81 1.21 9.36
N ASN A 140 -0.65 1.40 10.02
CA ASN A 140 0.05 0.33 10.72
C ASN A 140 -0.79 -0.25 11.88
N ASN A 141 -1.50 0.60 12.63
CA ASN A 141 -2.40 0.15 13.68
C ASN A 141 -3.57 -0.66 13.10
N VAL A 142 -4.17 -0.18 12.00
CA VAL A 142 -5.20 -0.97 11.29
C VAL A 142 -4.63 -2.33 10.87
N ALA A 143 -3.44 -2.36 10.25
CA ALA A 143 -2.80 -3.61 9.83
C ALA A 143 -2.54 -4.58 11.00
N LEU A 144 -2.13 -4.06 12.15
CA LEU A 144 -1.87 -4.88 13.34
C LEU A 144 -3.14 -5.61 13.83
N TRP A 145 -4.28 -4.93 13.81
CA TRP A 145 -5.55 -5.46 14.33
C TRP A 145 -6.38 -6.19 13.27
N THR A 146 -6.32 -5.78 12.02
CA THR A 146 -7.18 -6.33 10.96
C THR A 146 -6.45 -7.31 10.05
N GLY A 147 -5.11 -7.28 10.04
CA GLY A 147 -4.29 -8.10 9.18
C GLY A 147 -4.11 -9.53 9.67
N LYS A 148 -3.70 -10.42 8.76
CA LYS A 148 -3.24 -11.78 9.11
C LYS A 148 -1.73 -11.80 9.18
N LYS A 149 -1.15 -12.32 10.27
CA LYS A 149 0.31 -12.49 10.39
C LYS A 149 0.79 -13.54 9.40
N ALA A 150 1.54 -13.12 8.39
CA ALA A 150 2.13 -14.04 7.42
C ALA A 150 3.38 -14.74 7.98
N SER A 151 4.17 -14.04 8.80
CA SER A 151 5.37 -14.57 9.43
C SER A 151 5.79 -13.70 10.62
N PRO A 152 6.31 -14.29 11.72
CA PRO A 152 6.88 -13.50 12.82
C PRO A 152 8.16 -12.74 12.42
N TYR A 153 8.84 -13.15 11.34
CA TYR A 153 10.10 -12.54 10.88
C TYR A 153 9.93 -11.50 9.77
N VAL A 154 8.78 -11.50 9.10
CA VAL A 154 8.44 -10.53 8.06
C VAL A 154 7.05 -9.99 8.38
N PRO A 155 6.95 -9.07 9.35
CA PRO A 155 5.69 -8.72 9.98
C PRO A 155 4.69 -8.00 9.07
N PHE A 156 5.02 -7.69 7.82
CA PHE A 156 4.19 -6.84 6.96
C PHE A 156 4.02 -7.33 5.51
N ILE A 157 4.60 -8.45 5.13
CA ILE A 157 4.35 -9.06 3.80
C ILE A 157 3.08 -9.92 3.89
N ASN A 158 2.08 -9.60 3.09
CA ASN A 158 0.77 -10.25 2.95
C ASN A 158 -0.33 -9.85 3.96
N ILE A 159 -0.18 -8.74 4.66
CA ILE A 159 -1.26 -8.20 5.49
C ILE A 159 -1.61 -6.81 4.96
N ALA A 160 -2.26 -6.77 3.82
CA ALA A 160 -2.80 -5.51 3.35
C ALA A 160 -3.87 -5.03 4.34
N PRO A 161 -3.69 -3.90 5.05
CA PRO A 161 -4.78 -3.29 5.77
C PRO A 161 -5.83 -2.86 4.76
N ILE A 162 -7.09 -3.23 4.98
CA ILE A 162 -8.20 -2.87 4.11
C ILE A 162 -9.03 -1.82 4.82
N VAL A 163 -9.08 -0.63 4.23
CA VAL A 163 -9.86 0.48 4.74
C VAL A 163 -10.82 0.99 3.68
N ALA A 164 -11.98 1.44 4.10
CA ALA A 164 -13.00 1.92 3.19
C ALA A 164 -13.76 3.11 3.78
N GLY A 165 -14.32 3.93 2.91
CA GLY A 165 -15.23 4.99 3.29
C GLY A 165 -16.41 5.03 2.32
N THR A 166 -17.60 5.29 2.83
CA THR A 166 -18.80 5.41 2.02
C THR A 166 -18.83 6.73 1.23
N ASN A 167 -18.10 7.73 1.74
CA ASN A 167 -17.86 9.02 1.09
C ASN A 167 -16.41 9.13 0.57
N GLY A 168 -15.76 7.99 0.38
CA GLY A 168 -14.40 7.92 -0.12
C GLY A 168 -13.33 7.87 0.98
N ILE A 169 -12.08 8.06 0.55
CA ILE A 169 -10.90 8.10 1.42
C ILE A 169 -10.19 9.43 1.18
N SER A 170 -9.76 10.09 2.25
CA SER A 170 -8.95 11.30 2.13
C SER A 170 -7.74 11.05 1.22
N PRO A 171 -7.50 11.88 0.18
CA PRO A 171 -6.45 11.62 -0.82
C PRO A 171 -5.05 11.44 -0.21
N ILE A 172 -4.72 12.25 0.82
CA ILE A 172 -3.42 12.14 1.51
C ILE A 172 -3.34 10.83 2.29
N PHE A 173 -4.44 10.42 2.94
CA PHE A 173 -4.48 9.15 3.65
C PHE A 173 -4.43 7.95 2.70
N LEU A 174 -5.10 8.03 1.54
CA LEU A 174 -5.02 7.00 0.50
C LEU A 174 -3.58 6.78 0.03
N THR A 175 -2.82 7.87 -0.18
CA THR A 175 -1.38 7.76 -0.49
C THR A 175 -0.63 7.01 0.62
N THR A 176 -0.96 7.25 1.89
CA THR A 176 -0.34 6.54 3.02
C THR A 176 -0.73 5.06 3.04
N VAL A 177 -1.98 4.73 2.68
CA VAL A 177 -2.42 3.34 2.49
C VAL A 177 -1.61 2.65 1.39
N ASP A 178 -1.44 3.31 0.24
CA ASP A 178 -0.63 2.79 -0.89
C ASP A 178 0.85 2.60 -0.48
N VAL A 179 1.43 3.53 0.31
CA VAL A 179 2.81 3.43 0.83
C VAL A 179 3.00 2.18 1.70
N THR A 180 1.99 1.79 2.44
CA THR A 180 2.01 0.61 3.33
C THR A 180 1.54 -0.67 2.66
N GLY A 181 1.23 -0.65 1.36
CA GLY A 181 0.70 -1.80 0.63
C GLY A 181 -0.73 -2.17 1.01
N GLY A 182 -1.48 -1.22 1.57
CA GLY A 182 -2.87 -1.39 1.93
C GLY A 182 -3.82 -1.29 0.74
N ILE A 183 -5.08 -1.60 1.00
CA ILE A 183 -6.19 -1.49 0.04
C ILE A 183 -7.17 -0.44 0.54
N GLY A 184 -7.34 0.63 -0.21
CA GLY A 184 -8.29 1.69 0.07
C GLY A 184 -9.48 1.66 -0.90
N LEU A 185 -10.70 1.53 -0.38
CA LEU A 185 -11.91 1.42 -1.18
C LEU A 185 -12.89 2.57 -0.94
N ASP A 186 -13.38 3.16 -2.00
CA ASP A 186 -14.54 4.05 -1.99
C ASP A 186 -15.79 3.21 -2.26
N LEU A 187 -16.57 2.94 -1.21
CA LEU A 187 -17.71 2.01 -1.29
C LEU A 187 -18.91 2.58 -2.02
N LYS A 188 -19.12 3.92 -1.98
CA LYS A 188 -20.27 4.59 -2.61
C LYS A 188 -21.62 3.95 -2.32
N ASN A 189 -21.78 3.35 -1.14
CA ASN A 189 -23.04 2.74 -0.75
C ASN A 189 -24.08 3.76 -0.29
N TRP A 190 -23.66 5.00 -0.04
CA TRP A 190 -24.53 6.14 0.18
C TRP A 190 -24.40 7.13 -0.96
N VAL A 191 -25.48 7.41 -1.66
CA VAL A 191 -25.53 8.35 -2.78
C VAL A 191 -26.52 9.46 -2.51
N LYS A 192 -26.35 10.61 -3.16
CA LYS A 192 -27.31 11.69 -3.07
C LYS A 192 -28.60 11.26 -3.74
N LYS A 193 -29.72 11.35 -3.00
CA LYS A 193 -31.03 11.15 -3.56
C LYS A 193 -31.34 12.29 -4.51
N LEU A 194 -31.75 11.97 -5.74
CA LEU A 194 -32.05 12.97 -6.77
C LEU A 194 -33.54 13.13 -6.95
N ASP A 195 -33.96 14.33 -7.37
CA ASP A 195 -35.31 14.61 -7.84
C ASP A 195 -35.54 14.15 -9.30
N GLU A 196 -36.70 14.45 -9.85
CA GLU A 196 -37.08 14.10 -11.22
C GLU A 196 -36.23 14.80 -12.30
N ASN A 197 -35.52 15.89 -11.93
CA ASN A 197 -34.65 16.65 -12.81
C ASN A 197 -33.17 16.23 -12.66
N GLY A 198 -32.88 15.31 -11.74
CA GLY A 198 -31.49 14.86 -11.46
C GLY A 198 -30.77 15.77 -10.46
N GLU A 199 -31.43 16.68 -9.79
CA GLU A 199 -30.85 17.56 -8.78
C GLU A 199 -30.93 16.93 -7.38
N PRO A 200 -29.90 17.13 -6.52
CA PRO A 200 -29.91 16.57 -5.18
C PRO A 200 -31.05 17.11 -4.31
N LEU A 201 -31.88 16.23 -3.81
CA LEU A 201 -32.85 16.56 -2.77
C LEU A 201 -32.12 17.02 -1.51
N ARG A 202 -32.68 18.05 -0.83
CA ARG A 202 -32.07 18.61 0.39
C ARG A 202 -33.06 18.56 1.55
N ASN A 203 -32.51 18.40 2.77
CA ASN A 203 -33.28 18.49 4.01
C ASN A 203 -33.55 19.96 4.39
N GLU A 204 -34.26 20.20 5.50
CA GLU A 204 -34.56 21.53 6.01
C GLU A 204 -33.31 22.38 6.32
N SER A 205 -32.20 21.78 6.62
CA SER A 205 -30.89 22.43 6.86
C SER A 205 -30.13 22.74 5.57
N GLY A 206 -30.64 22.32 4.39
CA GLY A 206 -29.99 22.51 3.09
C GLY A 206 -28.98 21.43 2.71
N ASP A 207 -28.81 20.41 3.53
CA ASP A 207 -27.87 19.30 3.26
C ASP A 207 -28.50 18.30 2.28
N PRO A 208 -27.68 17.66 1.43
CA PRO A 208 -28.15 16.60 0.54
C PRO A 208 -28.74 15.42 1.33
N ILE A 209 -29.94 14.98 0.95
CA ILE A 209 -30.51 13.73 1.44
C ILE A 209 -29.73 12.58 0.79
N LEU A 210 -29.24 11.65 1.62
CA LEU A 210 -28.55 10.44 1.15
C LEU A 210 -29.50 9.25 1.17
N GLU A 211 -29.36 8.37 0.19
CA GLU A 211 -30.02 7.07 0.16
C GLU A 211 -28.99 5.94 0.11
N GLU A 212 -29.32 4.83 0.76
CA GLU A 212 -28.47 3.65 0.79
C GLU A 212 -28.74 2.77 -0.44
N VAL A 213 -27.70 2.55 -1.25
CA VAL A 213 -27.78 1.70 -2.45
C VAL A 213 -27.66 0.22 -2.09
N TYR A 214 -26.81 -0.08 -1.10
CA TYR A 214 -26.66 -1.39 -0.52
C TYR A 214 -26.16 -1.28 0.92
N SER A 215 -26.63 -2.19 1.78
CA SER A 215 -26.27 -2.15 3.20
C SER A 215 -24.89 -2.74 3.47
N VAL A 216 -24.13 -2.05 4.34
CA VAL A 216 -22.86 -2.53 4.89
C VAL A 216 -22.90 -2.31 6.39
N ALA A 217 -23.06 -3.39 7.15
CA ALA A 217 -23.03 -3.37 8.61
C ALA A 217 -21.80 -4.14 9.12
N THR A 218 -21.45 -3.95 10.37
CA THR A 218 -20.43 -4.82 11.03
C THR A 218 -20.83 -6.29 10.90
N GLY A 219 -19.89 -7.12 10.48
CA GLY A 219 -20.11 -8.55 10.23
C GLY A 219 -20.61 -8.91 8.83
N THR A 220 -20.83 -7.93 7.94
CA THR A 220 -21.16 -8.23 6.54
C THR A 220 -19.97 -8.89 5.84
N ALA A 221 -20.20 -10.08 5.25
CA ALA A 221 -19.20 -10.76 4.45
C ALA A 221 -19.22 -10.26 3.01
N LEU A 222 -18.06 -9.84 2.50
CA LEU A 222 -17.90 -9.35 1.12
C LEU A 222 -16.69 -10.05 0.46
N THR A 223 -16.66 -10.03 -0.86
CA THR A 223 -15.53 -10.52 -1.66
C THR A 223 -15.02 -9.42 -2.58
N ILE A 224 -13.74 -9.08 -2.43
CA ILE A 224 -13.00 -8.23 -3.34
C ILE A 224 -12.42 -9.14 -4.43
N ASN A 225 -12.84 -8.98 -5.68
CA ASN A 225 -12.21 -9.68 -6.79
C ASN A 225 -11.24 -8.71 -7.48
N THR A 226 -9.94 -9.03 -7.39
CA THR A 226 -8.85 -8.17 -7.90
C THR A 226 -8.72 -8.23 -9.41
N LYS A 227 -9.19 -9.30 -10.05
CA LYS A 227 -9.14 -9.52 -11.49
C LYS A 227 -10.29 -8.80 -12.20
N THR A 228 -11.53 -9.03 -11.75
CA THR A 228 -12.70 -8.30 -12.27
C THR A 228 -12.75 -6.86 -11.76
N LYS A 229 -12.00 -6.56 -10.69
CA LYS A 229 -11.96 -5.25 -10.01
C LYS A 229 -13.32 -4.81 -9.50
N LYS A 230 -14.04 -5.73 -8.90
CA LYS A 230 -15.38 -5.55 -8.39
C LYS A 230 -15.52 -6.06 -6.96
N LEU A 231 -16.45 -5.44 -6.22
CA LEU A 231 -16.84 -5.87 -4.88
C LEU A 231 -18.16 -6.62 -4.97
N TYR A 232 -18.25 -7.76 -4.25
CA TYR A 232 -19.41 -8.64 -4.25
C TYR A 232 -19.95 -8.89 -2.84
N ASN A 233 -21.27 -9.07 -2.74
CA ASN A 233 -21.93 -9.67 -1.58
C ASN A 233 -22.58 -10.98 -2.03
N GLY A 234 -21.97 -12.12 -1.68
CA GLY A 234 -22.28 -13.39 -2.32
C GLY A 234 -22.07 -13.29 -3.83
N ASP A 235 -23.09 -13.66 -4.61
CA ASP A 235 -23.05 -13.57 -6.08
C ASP A 235 -23.44 -12.19 -6.63
N LYS A 236 -23.92 -11.29 -5.76
CA LYS A 236 -24.35 -9.96 -6.16
C LYS A 236 -23.17 -9.01 -6.28
N GLU A 237 -22.94 -8.49 -7.50
CA GLU A 237 -22.04 -7.37 -7.74
C GLU A 237 -22.58 -6.10 -7.07
N LEU A 238 -21.74 -5.42 -6.30
CA LEU A 238 -22.09 -4.18 -5.62
C LEU A 238 -21.55 -2.96 -6.37
N ILE A 239 -20.24 -2.93 -6.64
CA ILE A 239 -19.58 -1.74 -7.20
C ILE A 239 -18.26 -2.08 -7.91
N ASP A 240 -17.86 -1.22 -8.86
CA ASP A 240 -16.53 -1.21 -9.47
C ASP A 240 -15.49 -0.57 -8.54
N ILE A 241 -14.40 -1.28 -8.29
CA ILE A 241 -13.28 -0.87 -7.45
C ILE A 241 -11.96 -0.79 -8.24
N SER A 242 -12.03 -0.61 -9.55
CA SER A 242 -10.87 -0.62 -10.46
C SER A 242 -9.79 0.39 -10.08
N LYS A 243 -10.17 1.53 -9.47
CA LYS A 243 -9.25 2.56 -8.98
C LYS A 243 -8.32 2.08 -7.87
N ALA A 244 -8.74 1.06 -7.10
CA ALA A 244 -7.93 0.45 -6.05
C ALA A 244 -6.96 -0.62 -6.58
N PHE A 245 -7.15 -1.11 -7.82
CA PHE A 245 -6.40 -2.22 -8.42
C PHE A 245 -5.81 -1.86 -9.79
N THR A 246 -5.10 -0.73 -9.84
CA THR A 246 -4.23 -0.43 -10.99
C THR A 246 -3.01 -1.37 -10.96
N PRO A 247 -2.33 -1.62 -12.10
CA PRO A 247 -1.12 -2.46 -12.11
C PRO A 247 -0.08 -2.05 -11.06
N GLN A 248 0.16 -0.75 -10.90
CA GLN A 248 1.06 -0.22 -9.86
C GLN A 248 0.60 -0.53 -8.43
N LYS A 249 -0.70 -0.35 -8.13
CA LYS A 249 -1.24 -0.63 -6.80
C LYS A 249 -1.18 -2.12 -6.45
N ILE A 250 -1.42 -2.99 -7.43
CA ILE A 250 -1.23 -4.44 -7.26
C ILE A 250 0.22 -4.76 -6.89
N GLU A 251 1.20 -4.11 -7.53
CA GLU A 251 2.61 -4.27 -7.16
C GLU A 251 2.90 -3.74 -5.74
N PHE A 252 2.31 -2.61 -5.34
CA PHE A 252 2.45 -2.09 -3.96
C PHE A 252 1.88 -3.07 -2.94
N ILE A 253 0.70 -3.64 -3.21
CA ILE A 253 0.10 -4.66 -2.34
C ILE A 253 1.02 -5.89 -2.26
N LYS A 254 1.49 -6.40 -3.42
CA LYS A 254 2.40 -7.56 -3.51
C LYS A 254 3.70 -7.32 -2.75
N ALA A 255 4.30 -6.15 -2.88
CA ALA A 255 5.59 -5.81 -2.28
C ALA A 255 5.51 -5.39 -0.81
N GLY A 256 4.29 -5.18 -0.26
CA GLY A 256 4.11 -4.62 1.09
C GLY A 256 4.34 -3.11 1.15
N GLY A 257 4.17 -2.41 0.02
CA GLY A 257 4.18 -0.96 -0.06
C GLY A 257 5.05 -0.37 -1.17
N SER A 258 4.78 0.88 -1.50
CA SER A 258 5.49 1.58 -2.58
C SER A 258 6.98 1.77 -2.29
N TYR A 259 7.36 1.92 -1.02
CA TYR A 259 8.78 2.03 -0.66
C TYR A 259 9.56 0.76 -1.01
N ALA A 260 8.99 -0.44 -0.82
CA ALA A 260 9.63 -1.68 -1.21
C ALA A 260 9.92 -1.72 -2.72
N ILE A 261 9.03 -1.18 -3.55
CA ILE A 261 9.25 -1.06 -5.00
C ILE A 261 10.38 -0.07 -5.31
N VAL A 262 10.39 1.12 -4.68
CA VAL A 262 11.44 2.14 -4.91
C VAL A 262 12.82 1.61 -4.50
N PHE A 263 12.94 1.05 -3.31
CA PHE A 263 14.20 0.47 -2.84
C PHE A 263 14.59 -0.76 -3.65
N GLY A 264 13.62 -1.60 -4.03
CA GLY A 264 13.86 -2.76 -4.89
C GLY A 264 14.42 -2.38 -6.26
N LYS A 265 13.86 -1.36 -6.92
CA LYS A 265 14.40 -0.83 -8.19
C LYS A 265 15.84 -0.32 -8.03
N LYS A 266 16.15 0.41 -6.95
CA LYS A 266 17.52 0.85 -6.65
C LYS A 266 18.48 -0.33 -6.46
N LEU A 267 18.05 -1.32 -5.69
CA LEU A 267 18.84 -2.51 -5.40
C LEU A 267 19.11 -3.35 -6.65
N GLN A 268 18.08 -3.53 -7.50
CA GLN A 268 18.24 -4.19 -8.80
C GLN A 268 19.24 -3.45 -9.70
N THR A 269 19.11 -2.12 -9.79
CA THR A 269 20.01 -1.27 -10.57
C THR A 269 21.45 -1.36 -10.06
N PHE A 270 21.64 -1.25 -8.75
CA PHE A 270 22.95 -1.40 -8.10
C PHE A 270 23.58 -2.76 -8.42
N ALA A 271 22.85 -3.84 -8.22
CA ALA A 271 23.34 -5.20 -8.43
C ALA A 271 23.70 -5.46 -9.91
N SER A 272 22.83 -5.06 -10.83
CA SER A 272 23.08 -5.19 -12.27
C SER A 272 24.31 -4.41 -12.71
N LYS A 273 24.47 -3.18 -12.24
CA LYS A 273 25.66 -2.36 -12.50
C LYS A 273 26.94 -3.00 -11.93
N THR A 274 26.87 -3.53 -10.72
CA THR A 274 28.02 -4.17 -10.04
C THR A 274 28.46 -5.44 -10.78
N LEU A 275 27.50 -6.21 -11.30
CA LEU A 275 27.76 -7.44 -12.08
C LEU A 275 28.10 -7.15 -13.55
N GLY A 276 27.88 -5.94 -14.05
CA GLY A 276 28.09 -5.59 -15.47
C GLY A 276 27.05 -6.20 -16.42
N ILE A 277 25.80 -6.42 -15.95
CA ILE A 277 24.72 -7.02 -16.72
C ILE A 277 23.56 -6.04 -16.97
N THR A 278 22.77 -6.31 -18.01
CA THR A 278 21.59 -5.50 -18.34
C THR A 278 20.45 -5.74 -17.34
N ILE A 279 19.76 -4.66 -16.94
CA ILE A 279 18.58 -4.74 -16.06
C ILE A 279 17.45 -5.41 -16.84
N VAL A 280 16.86 -6.46 -16.25
CA VAL A 280 15.63 -7.07 -16.76
C VAL A 280 14.45 -6.39 -16.09
N PRO A 281 13.55 -5.71 -16.85
CA PRO A 281 12.36 -5.09 -16.28
C PRO A 281 11.44 -6.15 -15.64
N VAL A 282 11.17 -6.01 -14.35
CA VAL A 282 10.27 -6.91 -13.60
C VAL A 282 9.05 -6.17 -13.03
N TYR A 283 9.11 -4.85 -13.02
CA TYR A 283 8.02 -3.99 -12.52
C TYR A 283 7.18 -3.46 -13.67
N ALA A 284 5.91 -3.21 -13.39
CA ALA A 284 5.01 -2.58 -14.35
C ALA A 284 5.62 -1.26 -14.84
N PRO A 285 5.60 -1.00 -16.16
CA PRO A 285 6.08 0.26 -16.67
C PRO A 285 5.27 1.41 -16.07
N SER A 286 5.95 2.44 -15.59
CA SER A 286 5.29 3.71 -15.27
C SER A 286 4.64 4.22 -16.55
N LYS A 287 3.33 4.49 -16.51
CA LYS A 287 2.64 5.14 -17.62
C LYS A 287 3.15 6.58 -17.69
N GLU A 288 4.17 6.79 -18.51
CA GLU A 288 4.51 8.17 -18.91
C GLU A 288 3.33 8.70 -19.74
N VAL A 289 2.58 9.62 -19.17
CA VAL A 289 1.55 10.35 -19.93
C VAL A 289 2.26 11.46 -20.67
N SER A 290 2.79 11.15 -21.86
CA SER A 290 3.24 12.16 -22.81
C SER A 290 2.02 12.63 -23.59
N ILE A 291 1.57 13.85 -23.31
CA ILE A 291 0.56 14.52 -24.14
C ILE A 291 1.34 15.42 -25.11
N ALA A 292 1.60 14.90 -26.29
CA ALA A 292 2.29 15.65 -27.34
C ALA A 292 1.58 16.99 -27.61
N GLY A 293 2.31 18.11 -27.52
CA GLY A 293 1.82 19.46 -27.83
C GLY A 293 1.17 20.19 -26.63
N GLN A 294 1.09 19.62 -25.44
CA GLN A 294 0.68 20.36 -24.25
C GLN A 294 1.88 20.94 -23.50
N GLY A 295 1.73 22.16 -23.02
CA GLY A 295 2.73 22.80 -22.15
C GLY A 295 2.81 22.08 -20.79
N LEU A 296 3.99 22.14 -20.16
CA LEU A 296 4.21 21.59 -18.83
C LEU A 296 3.36 22.33 -17.79
N THR A 297 2.77 21.58 -16.86
CA THR A 297 2.18 22.14 -15.64
C THR A 297 3.25 22.79 -14.76
N ALA A 298 2.84 23.62 -13.80
CA ALA A 298 3.78 24.23 -12.85
C ALA A 298 4.60 23.18 -12.07
N VAL A 299 3.94 22.08 -11.68
CA VAL A 299 4.58 20.96 -10.98
C VAL A 299 5.61 20.25 -11.87
N GLU A 300 5.27 19.93 -13.10
CA GLU A 300 6.20 19.35 -14.07
C GLU A 300 7.39 20.26 -14.37
N LYS A 301 7.19 21.58 -14.45
CA LYS A 301 8.30 22.54 -14.59
C LYS A 301 9.26 22.48 -13.41
N ILE A 302 8.74 22.45 -12.17
CA ILE A 302 9.56 22.34 -10.95
C ILE A 302 10.38 21.05 -10.98
N PHE A 303 9.75 19.92 -11.26
CA PHE A 303 10.45 18.63 -11.33
C PHE A 303 11.50 18.61 -12.45
N ASN A 304 11.19 19.13 -13.64
CA ASN A 304 12.16 19.19 -14.74
C ASN A 304 13.37 20.07 -14.42
N THR A 305 13.17 21.16 -13.64
CA THR A 305 14.26 22.06 -13.26
C THR A 305 15.21 21.43 -12.22
N ASN A 306 14.67 20.63 -11.31
CA ASN A 306 15.42 20.07 -10.18
C ASN A 306 15.74 18.56 -10.34
N ALA A 307 15.47 17.99 -11.50
CA ALA A 307 15.72 16.57 -11.75
C ALA A 307 17.22 16.26 -11.91
N VAL A 308 17.69 15.24 -11.23
CA VAL A 308 19.09 14.79 -11.25
C VAL A 308 19.22 13.46 -11.98
N GLY A 309 20.24 13.35 -12.83
CA GLY A 309 20.53 12.11 -13.56
C GLY A 309 19.56 11.78 -14.70
N THR A 310 18.82 12.78 -15.18
CA THR A 310 17.99 12.63 -16.38
C THR A 310 18.81 12.75 -17.66
N THR A 311 18.34 12.10 -18.72
CA THR A 311 18.96 12.25 -20.05
C THR A 311 18.77 13.69 -20.54
N PRO A 312 19.82 14.39 -20.99
CA PRO A 312 19.67 15.71 -21.56
C PRO A 312 18.60 15.76 -22.66
N GLY A 313 17.68 16.73 -22.58
CA GLY A 313 16.58 16.89 -23.52
C GLY A 313 15.34 16.02 -23.26
N LYS A 314 15.36 15.10 -22.28
CA LYS A 314 14.16 14.36 -21.86
C LYS A 314 13.31 15.25 -20.96
N VAL A 315 12.09 15.52 -21.39
CA VAL A 315 11.10 16.23 -20.57
C VAL A 315 10.35 15.24 -19.71
N LEU A 316 10.23 15.55 -18.42
CA LEU A 316 9.51 14.73 -17.44
C LEU A 316 8.05 15.14 -17.40
N HIS A 317 7.18 14.16 -17.45
CA HIS A 317 5.73 14.29 -17.34
C HIS A 317 5.18 13.50 -16.16
N ALA A 318 3.90 13.65 -15.86
CA ALA A 318 3.21 12.82 -14.88
C ALA A 318 3.43 11.32 -15.18
N GLY A 319 3.86 10.56 -14.17
CA GLY A 319 4.21 9.14 -14.29
C GLY A 319 5.70 8.85 -14.49
N SER A 320 6.54 9.87 -14.70
CA SER A 320 8.01 9.70 -14.75
C SER A 320 8.56 9.44 -13.34
N ASP A 321 9.42 8.43 -13.21
CA ASP A 321 10.25 8.24 -12.01
C ASP A 321 11.46 9.17 -12.07
N VAL A 322 11.60 10.05 -11.08
CA VAL A 322 12.67 11.07 -11.09
C VAL A 322 13.26 11.26 -9.71
N ARG A 323 14.58 11.50 -9.67
CA ARG A 323 15.27 12.01 -8.49
C ARG A 323 15.36 13.53 -8.61
N VAL A 324 15.00 14.25 -7.55
CA VAL A 324 15.14 15.69 -7.45
C VAL A 324 16.08 16.06 -6.33
N GLU A 325 16.85 17.15 -6.49
CA GLU A 325 17.53 17.84 -5.39
C GLU A 325 16.56 18.84 -4.78
N VAL A 326 16.50 18.86 -3.45
CA VAL A 326 15.65 19.78 -2.66
C VAL A 326 16.51 20.82 -2.00
#